data_af08f60d1f583dab34ff1a20d2a5896f
#
_entry.id   af08f60d1f583dab34ff1a20d2a5896f
#
_cell.length_a   1.000
_cell.length_b   1.000
_cell.length_c   1.000
_cell.angle_alpha   90.00
_cell.angle_beta   90.00
_cell.angle_gamma   90.00
#
_symmetry.space_group_name_H-M   'P 1'
#
loop_
_entity.id
_entity.type
_entity.pdbx_description
1 polymer ?
#
loop_
_entity_poly.entity_id
_entity_poly.type
_entity_poly.pdbx_seq_one_letter_code
_entity_poly.pdbx_strand_id
1 'polypeptide(L)'
;MNDLNLTDKVMNSMIEYNRGDARRIQHAVKVYEFAALMGRMEGISEKEQQVLEVAAVLHDIGIHICEQKYGCCDGRNQEIEGPAVAKAILENILGSNADEAFVGRVCYLIGHHHTYTGVTGMDYQLLIEADFLVNAFEEGLPEENIRNVKEHIFKSEAGKKLLDEMFAL
;
A
#
# COMPACT_ATOMS: atom_id res chain seq x y z
N MET A 1 20.10 6.82 20.07
CA MET A 1 19.15 6.73 18.94
C MET A 1 17.98 5.89 19.40
N ASN A 2 16.76 6.44 19.40
CA ASN A 2 15.59 5.62 19.70
C ASN A 2 15.51 4.49 18.67
N ASP A 3 15.26 3.28 19.18
CA ASP A 3 15.10 2.11 18.30
C ASP A 3 13.80 2.33 17.48
N LEU A 4 13.95 2.55 16.17
CA LEU A 4 12.82 2.67 15.27
C LEU A 4 12.02 1.36 15.28
N ASN A 5 10.68 1.45 15.27
CA ASN A 5 9.83 0.29 15.09
C ASN A 5 9.96 -0.29 13.67
N LEU A 6 9.36 -1.43 13.40
CA LEU A 6 9.47 -2.10 12.10
C LEU A 6 8.98 -1.20 10.95
N THR A 7 7.80 -0.59 11.11
CA THR A 7 7.20 0.25 10.06
C THR A 7 8.09 1.46 9.75
N ASP A 8 8.67 2.08 10.76
CA ASP A 8 9.61 3.20 10.58
C ASP A 8 10.89 2.77 9.83
N LYS A 9 11.43 1.59 10.13
CA LYS A 9 12.59 1.03 9.41
C LYS A 9 12.26 0.76 7.94
N VAL A 10 11.07 0.21 7.67
CA VAL A 10 10.58 -0.04 6.32
C VAL A 10 10.35 1.28 5.56
N MET A 11 9.74 2.27 6.22
CA MET A 11 9.55 3.61 5.65
C MET A 11 10.89 4.25 5.26
N ASN A 12 11.88 4.18 6.14
CA ASN A 12 13.20 4.71 5.84
C ASN A 12 13.85 4.00 4.64
N SER A 13 13.74 2.67 4.58
CA SER A 13 14.27 1.89 3.44
C SER A 13 13.55 2.21 2.14
N MET A 14 12.23 2.42 2.16
CA MET A 14 11.45 2.86 1.00
C MET A 14 11.91 4.23 0.51
N ILE A 15 12.14 5.19 1.42
CA ILE A 15 12.64 6.53 1.10
C ILE A 15 14.04 6.45 0.47
N GLU A 16 14.93 5.64 1.04
CA GLU A 16 16.28 5.43 0.50
C GLU A 16 16.25 4.80 -0.89
N TYR A 17 15.39 3.80 -1.09
CA TYR A 17 15.22 3.11 -2.37
C TYR A 17 14.68 4.05 -3.47
N ASN A 18 13.73 4.92 -3.14
CA ASN A 18 13.15 5.91 -4.05
C ASN A 18 13.88 7.26 -4.02
N ARG A 19 15.14 7.29 -3.63
CA ARG A 19 15.92 8.53 -3.49
C ARG A 19 15.85 9.38 -4.75
N GLY A 20 15.40 10.63 -4.61
CA GLY A 20 15.25 11.59 -5.70
C GLY A 20 13.86 11.57 -6.35
N ASP A 21 13.02 10.60 -6.01
CA ASP A 21 11.63 10.53 -6.47
C ASP A 21 10.64 10.96 -5.36
N ALA A 22 10.59 12.27 -5.15
CA ALA A 22 9.73 12.84 -4.10
C ALA A 22 8.25 12.52 -4.31
N ARG A 23 7.79 12.37 -5.55
CA ARG A 23 6.39 12.05 -5.85
C ARG A 23 6.00 10.67 -5.32
N ARG A 24 6.80 9.65 -5.60
CA ARG A 24 6.56 8.28 -5.11
C ARG A 24 6.70 8.16 -3.61
N ILE A 25 7.69 8.83 -3.03
CA ILE A 25 7.85 8.89 -1.57
C ILE A 25 6.60 9.49 -0.92
N GLN A 26 6.11 10.64 -1.40
CA GLN A 26 4.91 11.29 -0.86
C GLN A 26 3.65 10.47 -1.06
N HIS A 27 3.52 9.78 -2.20
CA HIS A 27 2.43 8.86 -2.46
C HIS A 27 2.40 7.73 -1.41
N ALA A 28 3.50 7.02 -1.24
CA ALA A 28 3.60 5.91 -0.28
C ALA A 28 3.33 6.35 1.17
N VAL A 29 3.83 7.52 1.59
CA VAL A 29 3.55 8.09 2.92
C VAL A 29 2.06 8.35 3.11
N LYS A 30 1.38 8.91 2.12
CA LYS A 30 -0.07 9.19 2.20
C LYS A 30 -0.89 7.90 2.21
N VAL A 31 -0.56 6.93 1.37
CA VAL A 31 -1.23 5.62 1.36
C VAL A 31 -1.07 4.92 2.71
N TYR A 32 0.14 4.93 3.27
CA TYR A 32 0.41 4.39 4.60
C TYR A 32 -0.47 5.04 5.68
N GLU A 33 -0.55 6.36 5.74
CA GLU A 33 -1.32 7.07 6.76
C GLU A 33 -2.82 6.77 6.68
N PHE A 34 -3.40 6.74 5.47
CA PHE A 34 -4.79 6.34 5.28
C PHE A 34 -5.03 4.88 5.64
N ALA A 35 -4.17 3.96 5.20
CA ALA A 35 -4.27 2.55 5.52
C ALA A 35 -4.20 2.32 7.05
N ALA A 36 -3.24 2.94 7.71
CA ALA A 36 -3.07 2.85 9.16
C ALA A 36 -4.28 3.41 9.93
N LEU A 37 -4.83 4.54 9.49
CA LEU A 37 -6.04 5.12 10.08
C LEU A 37 -7.24 4.19 9.89
N MET A 38 -7.47 3.72 8.67
CA MET A 38 -8.61 2.85 8.36
C MET A 38 -8.53 1.51 9.10
N GLY A 39 -7.35 0.91 9.21
CA GLY A 39 -7.16 -0.32 9.99
C GLY A 39 -7.56 -0.15 11.46
N ARG A 40 -7.18 0.97 12.08
CA ARG A 40 -7.60 1.32 13.45
C ARG A 40 -9.12 1.57 13.55
N MET A 41 -9.71 2.22 12.56
CA MET A 41 -11.16 2.48 12.52
C MET A 41 -11.98 1.19 12.37
N GLU A 42 -11.51 0.26 11.56
CA GLU A 42 -12.13 -1.07 11.36
C GLU A 42 -11.84 -2.04 12.52
N GLY A 43 -10.88 -1.71 13.40
CA GLY A 43 -10.54 -2.54 14.56
C GLY A 43 -9.92 -3.87 14.17
N ILE A 44 -9.12 -3.93 13.11
CA ILE A 44 -8.39 -5.14 12.73
C ILE A 44 -7.36 -5.52 13.80
N SER A 45 -6.92 -6.78 13.80
CA SER A 45 -5.95 -7.24 14.78
C SER A 45 -4.59 -6.53 14.62
N GLU A 46 -3.80 -6.46 15.70
CA GLU A 46 -2.45 -5.85 15.64
C GLU A 46 -1.57 -6.49 14.56
N LYS A 47 -1.71 -7.80 14.35
CA LYS A 47 -0.96 -8.52 13.31
C LYS A 47 -1.39 -8.09 11.91
N GLU A 48 -2.68 -7.99 11.65
CA GLU A 48 -3.20 -7.48 10.37
C GLU A 48 -2.84 -6.02 10.15
N GLN A 49 -2.90 -5.21 11.21
CA GLN A 49 -2.50 -3.81 11.18
C GLN A 49 -1.04 -3.64 10.74
N GLN A 50 -0.14 -4.42 11.33
CA GLN A 50 1.28 -4.37 10.96
C GLN A 50 1.53 -4.82 9.51
N VAL A 51 0.84 -5.88 9.06
CA VAL A 51 0.90 -6.32 7.65
C VAL A 51 0.41 -5.22 6.72
N LEU A 52 -0.75 -4.62 7.01
CA LEU A 52 -1.34 -3.55 6.23
C LEU A 52 -0.41 -2.34 6.12
N GLU A 53 0.12 -1.88 7.25
CA GLU A 53 1.01 -0.72 7.30
C GLU A 53 2.29 -0.94 6.48
N VAL A 54 2.93 -2.08 6.65
CA VAL A 54 4.15 -2.42 5.90
C VAL A 54 3.86 -2.60 4.41
N ALA A 55 2.76 -3.25 4.06
CA ALA A 55 2.35 -3.40 2.67
C ALA A 55 2.04 -2.04 2.03
N ALA A 56 1.36 -1.14 2.74
CA ALA A 56 1.05 0.20 2.26
C ALA A 56 2.31 1.03 1.98
N VAL A 57 3.33 0.93 2.81
CA VAL A 57 4.63 1.59 2.57
C VAL A 57 5.31 1.06 1.30
N LEU A 58 5.19 -0.24 1.02
CA LEU A 58 5.94 -0.92 -0.04
C LEU A 58 5.11 -1.25 -1.29
N HIS A 59 3.82 -0.90 -1.36
CA HIS A 59 2.93 -1.38 -2.42
C HIS A 59 3.46 -1.08 -3.84
N ASP A 60 4.04 0.09 -4.03
CA ASP A 60 4.57 0.60 -5.29
C ASP A 60 6.09 0.42 -5.47
N ILE A 61 6.75 -0.35 -4.59
CA ILE A 61 8.22 -0.46 -4.57
C ILE A 61 8.80 -1.06 -5.86
N GLY A 62 7.99 -1.74 -6.66
CA GLY A 62 8.37 -2.34 -7.94
C GLY A 62 8.50 -1.38 -9.11
N ILE A 63 8.04 -0.15 -8.98
CA ILE A 63 7.90 0.80 -10.11
C ILE A 63 9.22 1.03 -10.85
N HIS A 64 10.33 1.29 -10.15
CA HIS A 64 11.62 1.53 -10.79
C HIS A 64 12.12 0.33 -11.61
N ILE A 65 11.90 -0.89 -11.12
CA ILE A 65 12.25 -2.11 -11.86
C ILE A 65 11.35 -2.26 -13.08
N CYS A 66 10.06 -1.97 -12.96
CA CYS A 66 9.13 -1.99 -14.09
C CYS A 66 9.58 -1.04 -15.20
N GLU A 67 9.92 0.19 -14.85
CA GLU A 67 10.41 1.19 -15.81
C GLU A 67 11.70 0.74 -16.50
N GLN A 68 12.63 0.15 -15.74
CA GLN A 68 13.90 -0.35 -16.29
C GLN A 68 13.71 -1.55 -17.22
N LYS A 69 12.82 -2.50 -16.86
CA LYS A 69 12.63 -3.74 -17.63
C LYS A 69 11.69 -3.56 -18.83
N TYR A 70 10.63 -2.79 -18.66
CA TYR A 70 9.51 -2.74 -19.60
C TYR A 70 9.35 -1.36 -20.27
N GLY A 71 10.06 -0.36 -19.80
CA GLY A 71 9.91 1.03 -20.29
C GLY A 71 8.59 1.70 -19.89
N CYS A 72 7.77 1.00 -19.09
CA CYS A 72 6.50 1.49 -18.57
C CYS A 72 6.21 0.85 -17.21
N CYS A 73 5.26 1.42 -16.50
CA CYS A 73 4.85 0.92 -15.20
C CYS A 73 3.32 0.80 -15.15
N ASP A 74 2.81 -0.33 -15.60
CA ASP A 74 1.41 -0.70 -15.41
C ASP A 74 1.22 -1.53 -14.13
N GLY A 75 -0.02 -1.59 -13.63
CA GLY A 75 -0.34 -2.29 -12.39
C GLY A 75 0.04 -3.77 -12.41
N ARG A 76 -0.08 -4.44 -13.55
CA ARG A 76 0.28 -5.86 -13.68
C ARG A 76 1.79 -6.08 -13.51
N ASN A 77 2.61 -5.23 -14.12
CA ASN A 77 4.05 -5.32 -13.98
C ASN A 77 4.50 -5.00 -12.54
N GLN A 78 3.83 -4.05 -11.88
CA GLN A 78 4.08 -3.76 -10.46
C GLN A 78 3.79 -4.97 -9.57
N GLU A 79 2.67 -5.66 -9.78
CA GLU A 79 2.30 -6.87 -9.05
C GLU A 79 3.32 -8.01 -9.25
N ILE A 80 3.96 -8.09 -10.41
CA ILE A 80 5.00 -9.09 -10.70
C ILE A 80 6.32 -8.73 -10.02
N GLU A 81 6.77 -7.49 -10.12
CA GLU A 81 8.12 -7.09 -9.69
C GLU A 81 8.19 -6.64 -8.23
N GLY A 82 7.12 -6.05 -7.70
CA GLY A 82 7.08 -5.49 -6.35
C GLY A 82 7.40 -6.48 -5.23
N PRO A 83 6.80 -7.69 -5.21
CA PRO A 83 7.02 -8.65 -4.13
C PRO A 83 8.49 -9.03 -3.90
N ALA A 84 9.27 -9.19 -4.95
CA ALA A 84 10.68 -9.56 -4.83
C ALA A 84 11.52 -8.45 -4.18
N VAL A 85 11.25 -7.19 -4.54
CA VAL A 85 11.92 -6.02 -3.95
C VAL A 85 11.52 -5.86 -2.48
N ALA A 86 10.22 -5.96 -2.18
CA ALA A 86 9.70 -5.87 -0.82
C ALA A 86 10.30 -6.97 0.07
N LYS A 87 10.35 -8.20 -0.42
CA LYS A 87 10.96 -9.33 0.30
C LYS A 87 12.41 -9.05 0.66
N ALA A 88 13.22 -8.58 -0.30
CA ALA A 88 14.63 -8.27 -0.05
C ALA A 88 14.80 -7.17 1.01
N ILE A 89 13.97 -6.12 1.00
CA ILE A 89 13.97 -5.07 2.00
C ILE A 89 13.63 -5.64 3.38
N LEU A 90 12.57 -6.45 3.48
CA LEU A 90 12.13 -7.03 4.75
C LEU A 90 13.13 -8.01 5.32
N GLU A 91 13.73 -8.87 4.51
CA GLU A 91 14.78 -9.82 4.93
C GLU A 91 16.03 -9.08 5.43
N ASN A 92 16.39 -7.97 4.80
CA ASN A 92 17.51 -7.14 5.27
C ASN A 92 17.23 -6.48 6.63
N ILE A 93 16.00 -6.06 6.89
CA ILE A 93 15.61 -5.42 8.15
C ILE A 93 15.44 -6.44 9.29
N LEU A 94 14.80 -7.57 9.01
CA LEU A 94 14.40 -8.57 10.00
C LEU A 94 15.50 -9.62 10.25
N GLY A 95 16.36 -9.87 9.28
CA GLY A 95 17.43 -10.87 9.36
C GLY A 95 16.87 -12.27 9.68
N SER A 96 17.51 -12.96 10.62
CA SER A 96 17.10 -14.30 11.07
C SER A 96 15.76 -14.34 11.83
N ASN A 97 15.19 -13.19 12.17
CA ASN A 97 13.91 -13.05 12.88
C ASN A 97 12.72 -12.85 11.94
N ALA A 98 12.92 -13.01 10.62
CA ALA A 98 11.86 -12.88 9.64
C ALA A 98 10.78 -13.96 9.86
N ASP A 99 9.56 -13.54 10.21
CA ASP A 99 8.38 -14.41 10.18
C ASP A 99 7.97 -14.60 8.71
N GLU A 100 8.14 -15.82 8.20
CA GLU A 100 7.82 -16.15 6.80
C GLU A 100 6.34 -15.91 6.47
N ALA A 101 5.43 -16.13 7.42
CA ALA A 101 4.00 -15.88 7.22
C ALA A 101 3.71 -14.39 7.10
N PHE A 102 4.37 -13.56 7.91
CA PHE A 102 4.27 -12.09 7.83
C PHE A 102 4.80 -11.58 6.49
N VAL A 103 6.04 -11.94 6.15
CA VAL A 103 6.68 -11.52 4.89
C VAL A 103 5.87 -12.01 3.69
N GLY A 104 5.40 -13.26 3.72
CA GLY A 104 4.56 -13.84 2.67
C GLY A 104 3.24 -13.07 2.48
N ARG A 105 2.58 -12.67 3.57
CA ARG A 105 1.33 -11.90 3.48
C ARG A 105 1.56 -10.49 2.94
N VAL A 106 2.62 -9.80 3.38
CA VAL A 106 2.99 -8.49 2.83
C VAL A 106 3.27 -8.58 1.33
N CYS A 107 4.08 -9.55 0.90
CA CYS A 107 4.38 -9.77 -0.52
C CYS A 107 3.12 -10.12 -1.32
N TYR A 108 2.19 -10.90 -0.75
CA TYR A 108 0.92 -11.21 -1.38
C TYR A 108 0.09 -9.95 -1.63
N LEU A 109 -0.04 -9.07 -0.65
CA LEU A 109 -0.78 -7.81 -0.79
C LEU A 109 -0.14 -6.92 -1.88
N ILE A 110 1.18 -6.78 -1.89
CA ILE A 110 1.90 -6.02 -2.91
C ILE A 110 1.69 -6.62 -4.30
N GLY A 111 1.72 -7.95 -4.41
CA GLY A 111 1.52 -8.65 -5.68
C GLY A 111 0.08 -8.67 -6.20
N HIS A 112 -0.88 -8.05 -5.48
CA HIS A 112 -2.30 -8.07 -5.85
C HIS A 112 -3.00 -6.72 -5.66
N HIS A 113 -2.29 -5.63 -5.31
CA HIS A 113 -2.94 -4.37 -4.94
C HIS A 113 -3.67 -3.67 -6.12
N HIS A 114 -3.41 -4.06 -7.35
CA HIS A 114 -4.18 -3.68 -8.54
C HIS A 114 -5.22 -4.73 -8.97
N THR A 115 -5.35 -5.82 -8.23
CA THR A 115 -6.34 -6.89 -8.49
C THR A 115 -7.54 -6.70 -7.56
N TYR A 116 -8.68 -6.29 -8.10
CA TYR A 116 -9.87 -5.88 -7.34
C TYR A 116 -10.92 -6.98 -7.21
N THR A 117 -10.61 -8.21 -7.65
CA THR A 117 -11.45 -9.38 -7.55
C THR A 117 -10.80 -10.45 -6.69
N GLY A 118 -11.60 -11.24 -5.97
CA GLY A 118 -11.05 -12.27 -5.08
C GLY A 118 -10.30 -11.71 -3.87
N VAL A 119 -10.64 -10.49 -3.44
CA VAL A 119 -10.05 -9.84 -2.27
C VAL A 119 -10.35 -10.64 -1.01
N THR A 120 -9.31 -11.03 -0.29
CA THR A 120 -9.41 -11.83 0.93
C THR A 120 -8.72 -11.14 2.12
N GLY A 121 -9.47 -10.92 3.19
CA GLY A 121 -9.00 -10.24 4.39
C GLY A 121 -9.18 -8.72 4.33
N MET A 122 -9.32 -8.14 5.53
CA MET A 122 -9.53 -6.70 5.65
C MET A 122 -8.27 -5.92 5.31
N ASP A 123 -7.09 -6.45 5.61
CA ASP A 123 -5.79 -5.86 5.26
C ASP A 123 -5.66 -5.61 3.75
N TYR A 124 -6.08 -6.57 2.92
CA TYR A 124 -6.06 -6.41 1.46
C TYR A 124 -7.09 -5.36 1.01
N GLN A 125 -8.31 -5.43 1.52
CA GLN A 125 -9.36 -4.47 1.18
C GLN A 125 -8.95 -3.03 1.51
N LEU A 126 -8.40 -2.81 2.70
CA LEU A 126 -7.99 -1.48 3.15
C LEU A 126 -6.78 -0.93 2.39
N LEU A 127 -5.86 -1.80 1.96
CA LEU A 127 -4.75 -1.37 1.10
C LEU A 127 -5.25 -0.80 -0.23
N ILE A 128 -6.16 -1.52 -0.89
CA ILE A 128 -6.76 -1.07 -2.15
C ILE A 128 -7.48 0.28 -1.97
N GLU A 129 -8.28 0.41 -0.92
CA GLU A 129 -9.05 1.62 -0.66
C GLU A 129 -8.15 2.81 -0.32
N ALA A 130 -7.07 2.58 0.46
CA ALA A 130 -6.10 3.62 0.78
C ALA A 130 -5.39 4.15 -0.47
N ASP A 131 -4.97 3.26 -1.35
CA ASP A 131 -4.35 3.63 -2.62
C ASP A 131 -5.31 4.44 -3.50
N PHE A 132 -6.59 4.03 -3.60
CA PHE A 132 -7.60 4.79 -4.32
C PHE A 132 -7.87 6.17 -3.74
N LEU A 133 -7.91 6.33 -2.41
CA LEU A 133 -8.08 7.64 -1.77
C LEU A 133 -6.99 8.63 -2.21
N VAL A 134 -5.75 8.16 -2.27
CA VAL A 134 -4.61 8.98 -2.67
C VAL A 134 -4.62 9.24 -4.17
N ASN A 135 -4.80 8.21 -4.99
CA ASN A 135 -4.82 8.32 -6.45
C ASN A 135 -5.97 9.21 -6.94
N ALA A 136 -7.16 9.12 -6.35
CA ALA A 136 -8.30 9.97 -6.72
C ALA A 136 -7.97 11.47 -6.60
N PHE A 137 -7.22 11.86 -5.58
CA PHE A 137 -6.74 13.22 -5.40
C PHE A 137 -5.57 13.55 -6.33
N GLU A 138 -4.53 12.70 -6.37
CA GLU A 138 -3.31 12.98 -7.13
C GLU A 138 -3.52 13.04 -8.64
N GLU A 139 -4.46 12.24 -9.15
CA GLU A 139 -4.83 12.20 -10.57
C GLU A 139 -5.96 13.15 -10.93
N GLY A 140 -6.60 13.78 -9.93
CA GLY A 140 -7.71 14.68 -10.14
C GLY A 140 -8.92 14.00 -10.78
N LEU A 141 -9.30 12.81 -10.26
CA LEU A 141 -10.41 12.05 -10.84
C LEU A 141 -11.72 12.84 -10.80
N PRO A 142 -12.52 12.80 -11.88
CA PRO A 142 -13.86 13.38 -11.90
C PRO A 142 -14.76 12.74 -10.83
N GLU A 143 -15.68 13.50 -10.26
CA GLU A 143 -16.62 13.03 -9.23
C GLU A 143 -17.38 11.78 -9.65
N GLU A 144 -17.82 11.69 -10.89
CA GLU A 144 -18.50 10.51 -11.44
C GLU A 144 -17.64 9.24 -11.32
N ASN A 145 -16.34 9.34 -11.62
CA ASN A 145 -15.39 8.22 -11.50
C ASN A 145 -15.20 7.84 -10.04
N ILE A 146 -15.11 8.81 -9.12
CA ILE A 146 -14.99 8.57 -7.68
C ILE A 146 -16.23 7.85 -7.16
N ARG A 147 -17.44 8.26 -7.54
CA ARG A 147 -18.69 7.58 -7.19
C ARG A 147 -18.74 6.14 -7.71
N ASN A 148 -18.30 5.92 -8.94
CA ASN A 148 -18.24 4.57 -9.52
C ASN A 148 -17.25 3.67 -8.77
N VAL A 149 -16.07 4.17 -8.42
CA VAL A 149 -15.08 3.45 -7.60
C VAL A 149 -15.65 3.16 -6.22
N LYS A 150 -16.34 4.12 -5.59
CA LYS A 150 -17.01 3.91 -4.31
C LYS A 150 -17.96 2.72 -4.34
N GLU A 151 -18.82 2.64 -5.35
CA GLU A 151 -19.82 1.58 -5.46
C GLU A 151 -19.23 0.20 -5.70
N HIS A 152 -18.17 0.11 -6.50
CA HIS A 152 -17.63 -1.17 -6.96
C HIS A 152 -16.44 -1.68 -6.12
N ILE A 153 -15.63 -0.79 -5.60
CA ILE A 153 -14.34 -1.12 -4.96
C ILE A 153 -14.39 -0.94 -3.44
N PHE A 154 -14.97 0.16 -2.93
CA PHE A 154 -15.00 0.40 -1.49
C PHE A 154 -15.99 -0.52 -0.79
N LYS A 155 -15.52 -1.27 0.20
CA LYS A 155 -16.31 -2.21 1.00
C LYS A 155 -16.27 -1.86 2.48
N SER A 156 -15.13 -1.28 2.99
CA SER A 156 -15.01 -0.91 4.39
C SER A 156 -15.86 0.33 4.71
N GLU A 157 -16.32 0.42 5.94
CA GLU A 157 -17.06 1.60 6.43
C GLU A 157 -16.10 2.79 6.62
N ALA A 158 -14.87 2.51 7.07
CA ALA A 158 -13.83 3.52 7.21
C ALA A 158 -13.46 4.16 5.86
N GLY A 159 -13.22 3.34 4.83
CA GLY A 159 -12.85 3.83 3.50
C GLY A 159 -13.96 4.64 2.85
N LYS A 160 -15.21 4.17 2.90
CA LYS A 160 -16.39 4.92 2.40
C LYS A 160 -16.53 6.27 3.09
N LYS A 161 -16.41 6.28 4.42
CA LYS A 161 -16.48 7.51 5.20
C LYS A 161 -15.41 8.51 4.78
N LEU A 162 -14.15 8.07 4.71
CA LEU A 162 -13.04 8.96 4.32
C LEU A 162 -13.20 9.48 2.90
N LEU A 163 -13.65 8.64 1.97
CA LEU A 163 -13.92 9.07 0.59
C LEU A 163 -15.00 10.15 0.54
N ASP A 164 -16.11 9.97 1.27
CA ASP A 164 -17.19 10.94 1.34
C ASP A 164 -16.74 12.28 1.94
N GLU A 165 -15.97 12.23 3.02
CA GLU A 165 -15.42 13.43 3.67
C GLU A 165 -14.42 14.18 2.78
N MET A 166 -13.54 13.43 2.06
CA MET A 166 -12.52 14.04 1.21
C MET A 166 -13.11 14.72 -0.03
N PHE A 167 -14.17 14.16 -0.60
CA PHE A 167 -14.71 14.61 -1.88
C PHE A 167 -16.13 15.21 -1.79
N ALA A 168 -16.67 15.33 -0.57
CA ALA A 168 -18.01 15.87 -0.30
C ALA A 168 -19.12 15.17 -1.10
N LEU A 169 -19.11 13.84 -1.11
CA LEU A 169 -20.03 13.00 -1.91
C LEU A 169 -21.38 12.79 -1.23
#